data_916e353e0555c81461d119c94f6564f9
#
_entry.id   916e353e0555c81461d119c94f6564f9
#
_cell.length_a   1.000
_cell.length_b   1.000
_cell.length_c   1.000
_cell.angle_alpha   90.00
_cell.angle_beta   90.00
_cell.angle_gamma   90.00
#
_symmetry.space_group_name_H-M   'P 1'
#
loop_
_entity.id
_entity.type
_entity.pdbx_description
1 polymer ?
#
loop_
_entity_poly.entity_id
_entity_poly.type
_entity_poly.pdbx_seq_one_letter_code
_entity_poly.pdbx_strand_id
1 'polypeptide(L)'
;MKTVLKILGGVIVLAVVAIVGWHYYQLRRALQAGLLTEDITHDGDVWKADFTARIPAPEQTVFDTIRNVENTQSDQVKSVRVVSQSGNKKTVDMDIAGPGGQVITTELQFEYLPDEKKIVYNTVNNPMLETHAVYQLSDEGASTFIDYHQNTHMLQSLPVPDGVIKQVIRGIFVSQLETLKRQLNIKTANDPDNDDD
;
A
#
# COMPACT_ATOMS: atom_id res chain seq x y z
N MET A 1 -48.44 2.84 3.91
CA MET A 1 -47.61 1.70 3.54
C MET A 1 -46.88 1.88 2.20
N LYS A 2 -47.53 2.25 1.08
CA LYS A 2 -46.88 2.37 -0.26
C LYS A 2 -45.78 3.43 -0.32
N THR A 3 -45.87 4.53 0.44
CA THR A 3 -44.89 5.63 0.46
C THR A 3 -43.58 5.22 1.19
N VAL A 4 -43.72 4.51 2.32
CA VAL A 4 -42.56 4.00 3.09
C VAL A 4 -41.76 2.99 2.26
N LEU A 5 -42.43 2.13 1.51
CA LEU A 5 -41.79 1.13 0.64
C LEU A 5 -41.01 1.78 -0.51
N LYS A 6 -41.52 2.90 -1.06
CA LYS A 6 -40.80 3.67 -2.10
C LYS A 6 -39.57 4.38 -1.57
N ILE A 7 -39.63 4.92 -0.35
CA ILE A 7 -38.49 5.58 0.30
C ILE A 7 -37.42 4.54 0.63
N LEU A 8 -37.81 3.39 1.18
CA LEU A 8 -36.88 2.29 1.50
C LEU A 8 -36.19 1.76 0.23
N GLY A 9 -36.93 1.59 -0.87
CA GLY A 9 -36.36 1.20 -2.17
C GLY A 9 -35.37 2.21 -2.71
N GLY A 10 -35.67 3.52 -2.59
CA GLY A 10 -34.75 4.59 -3.01
C GLY A 10 -33.44 4.61 -2.22
N VAL A 11 -33.50 4.41 -0.90
CA VAL A 11 -32.30 4.36 -0.04
C VAL A 11 -31.42 3.15 -0.37
N ILE A 12 -32.03 1.98 -0.62
CA ILE A 12 -31.28 0.78 -1.01
C ILE A 12 -30.57 1.00 -2.35
N VAL A 13 -31.23 1.58 -3.34
CA VAL A 13 -30.63 1.86 -4.66
C VAL A 13 -29.45 2.83 -4.52
N LEU A 14 -29.62 3.90 -3.74
CA LEU A 14 -28.52 4.86 -3.49
C LEU A 14 -27.33 4.20 -2.78
N ALA A 15 -27.59 3.34 -1.80
CA ALA A 15 -26.52 2.60 -1.11
C ALA A 15 -25.78 1.66 -2.06
N VAL A 16 -26.50 0.94 -2.93
CA VAL A 16 -25.87 0.05 -3.93
C VAL A 16 -25.05 0.86 -4.92
N VAL A 17 -25.55 1.98 -5.42
CA VAL A 17 -24.82 2.86 -6.35
C VAL A 17 -23.55 3.42 -5.68
N ALA A 18 -23.63 3.83 -4.41
CA ALA A 18 -22.49 4.32 -3.67
C ALA A 18 -21.42 3.23 -3.47
N ILE A 19 -21.83 2.01 -3.12
CA ILE A 19 -20.91 0.87 -2.95
C ILE A 19 -20.24 0.50 -4.27
N VAL A 20 -21.01 0.40 -5.36
CA VAL A 20 -20.47 0.08 -6.69
C VAL A 20 -19.55 1.20 -7.18
N GLY A 21 -19.93 2.46 -7.00
CA GLY A 21 -19.11 3.61 -7.36
C GLY A 21 -17.79 3.64 -6.58
N TRP A 22 -17.85 3.38 -5.27
CA TRP A 22 -16.66 3.27 -4.42
C TRP A 22 -15.75 2.13 -4.86
N HIS A 23 -16.31 0.95 -5.13
CA HIS A 23 -15.53 -0.20 -5.60
C HIS A 23 -14.86 0.06 -6.96
N TYR A 24 -15.59 0.66 -7.90
CA TYR A 24 -15.05 1.07 -9.20
C TYR A 24 -13.93 2.10 -9.05
N TYR A 25 -14.10 3.09 -8.17
CA TYR A 25 -13.07 4.09 -7.88
C TYR A 25 -11.78 3.45 -7.35
N GLN A 26 -11.90 2.53 -6.37
CA GLN A 26 -10.74 1.82 -5.81
C GLN A 26 -10.02 0.96 -6.85
N LEU A 27 -10.78 0.26 -7.71
CA LEU A 27 -10.20 -0.53 -8.79
C LEU A 27 -9.46 0.35 -9.80
N ARG A 28 -10.08 1.45 -10.22
CA ARG A 28 -9.46 2.41 -11.14
C ARG A 28 -8.17 2.98 -10.56
N ARG A 29 -8.21 3.38 -9.29
CA ARG A 29 -7.05 3.89 -8.56
C ARG A 29 -5.90 2.88 -8.54
N ALA A 30 -6.18 1.61 -8.24
CA ALA A 30 -5.20 0.54 -8.20
C ALA A 30 -4.53 0.32 -9.58
N LEU A 31 -5.32 0.25 -10.65
CA LEU A 31 -4.81 0.12 -12.01
C LEU A 31 -3.94 1.32 -12.43
N GLN A 32 -4.37 2.54 -12.07
CA GLN A 32 -3.62 3.77 -12.33
C GLN A 32 -2.32 3.83 -11.53
N ALA A 33 -2.30 3.27 -10.32
CA ALA A 33 -1.08 3.11 -9.54
C ALA A 33 -0.09 2.12 -10.17
N GLY A 34 -0.53 1.26 -11.09
CA GLY A 34 0.29 0.25 -11.76
C GLY A 34 0.13 -1.15 -11.20
N LEU A 35 -0.85 -1.39 -10.30
CA LEU A 35 -1.18 -2.72 -9.82
C LEU A 35 -1.67 -3.59 -10.98
N LEU A 36 -1.12 -4.80 -11.11
CA LEU A 36 -1.47 -5.78 -12.13
C LEU A 36 -2.30 -6.91 -11.56
N THR A 37 -1.81 -7.53 -10.47
CA THR A 37 -2.51 -8.62 -9.79
C THR A 37 -2.46 -8.45 -8.29
N GLU A 38 -3.40 -9.08 -7.60
CA GLU A 38 -3.44 -9.20 -6.16
C GLU A 38 -4.00 -10.55 -5.74
N ASP A 39 -3.42 -11.13 -4.71
CA ASP A 39 -3.98 -12.25 -3.96
C ASP A 39 -3.78 -11.98 -2.46
N ILE A 40 -4.89 -11.87 -1.71
CA ILE A 40 -4.86 -11.62 -0.28
C ILE A 40 -5.66 -12.71 0.40
N THR A 41 -4.96 -13.54 1.15
CA THR A 41 -5.51 -14.67 1.91
C THR A 41 -5.15 -14.56 3.38
N HIS A 42 -5.83 -15.32 4.22
CA HIS A 42 -5.42 -15.48 5.62
C HIS A 42 -5.65 -16.90 6.10
N ASP A 43 -4.84 -17.30 7.07
CA ASP A 43 -4.96 -18.55 7.80
C ASP A 43 -4.71 -18.26 9.28
N GLY A 44 -5.75 -18.40 10.09
CA GLY A 44 -5.72 -17.96 11.49
C GLY A 44 -5.37 -16.47 11.60
N ASP A 45 -4.29 -16.17 12.33
CA ASP A 45 -3.83 -14.80 12.59
C ASP A 45 -2.84 -14.28 11.55
N VAL A 46 -2.52 -15.08 10.51
CA VAL A 46 -1.53 -14.74 9.49
C VAL A 46 -2.21 -14.30 8.19
N TRP A 47 -1.97 -13.08 7.78
CA TRP A 47 -2.37 -12.53 6.50
C TRP A 47 -1.22 -12.63 5.50
N LYS A 48 -1.50 -13.16 4.32
CA LYS A 48 -0.58 -13.23 3.19
C LYS A 48 -1.10 -12.34 2.08
N ALA A 49 -0.24 -11.53 1.51
CA ALA A 49 -0.59 -10.67 0.40
C ALA A 49 0.50 -10.74 -0.67
N ASP A 50 0.10 -11.12 -1.87
CA ASP A 50 0.93 -11.20 -3.05
C ASP A 50 0.41 -10.18 -4.07
N PHE A 51 1.28 -9.26 -4.48
CA PHE A 51 0.95 -8.23 -5.45
C PHE A 51 1.98 -8.21 -6.57
N THR A 52 1.52 -7.98 -7.77
CA THR A 52 2.41 -7.59 -8.87
C THR A 52 2.05 -6.21 -9.37
N ALA A 53 3.08 -5.44 -9.74
CA ALA A 53 2.89 -4.08 -10.26
C ALA A 53 3.91 -3.76 -11.34
N ARG A 54 3.61 -2.72 -12.14
CA ARG A 54 4.53 -2.19 -13.16
C ARG A 54 4.68 -0.68 -12.97
N ILE A 55 5.94 -0.24 -12.93
CA ILE A 55 6.31 1.18 -12.83
C ILE A 55 7.06 1.56 -14.11
N PRO A 56 6.63 2.60 -14.85
CA PRO A 56 7.29 3.05 -16.07
C PRO A 56 8.55 3.88 -15.75
N ALA A 57 9.55 3.22 -15.20
CA ALA A 57 10.88 3.75 -14.89
C ALA A 57 11.90 2.61 -14.86
N PRO A 58 13.19 2.90 -15.12
CA PRO A 58 14.26 1.90 -15.07
C PRO A 58 14.39 1.27 -13.68
N GLU A 59 14.72 -0.01 -13.63
CA GLU A 59 14.81 -0.81 -12.41
C GLU A 59 15.71 -0.18 -11.34
N GLN A 60 16.89 0.28 -11.72
CA GLN A 60 17.82 0.92 -10.77
C GLN A 60 17.21 2.18 -10.15
N THR A 61 16.50 2.99 -10.94
CA THR A 61 15.84 4.20 -10.46
C THR A 61 14.73 3.86 -9.46
N VAL A 62 13.93 2.83 -9.76
CA VAL A 62 12.87 2.34 -8.84
C VAL A 62 13.49 1.82 -7.54
N PHE A 63 14.55 1.01 -7.65
CA PHE A 63 15.25 0.46 -6.48
C PHE A 63 15.80 1.57 -5.59
N ASP A 64 16.49 2.56 -6.16
CA ASP A 64 17.08 3.66 -5.41
C ASP A 64 16.01 4.56 -4.77
N THR A 65 14.86 4.73 -5.44
CA THR A 65 13.73 5.47 -4.89
C THR A 65 13.14 4.77 -3.67
N ILE A 66 12.90 3.46 -3.73
CA ILE A 66 12.40 2.68 -2.58
C ILE A 66 13.44 2.67 -1.45
N ARG A 67 14.74 2.64 -1.79
CA ARG A 67 15.84 2.68 -0.80
C ARG A 67 15.85 3.98 0.00
N ASN A 68 15.39 5.07 -0.58
CA ASN A 68 15.29 6.38 0.08
C ASN A 68 13.97 6.50 0.86
N VAL A 69 13.69 5.50 1.72
CA VAL A 69 12.45 5.38 2.49
C VAL A 69 12.12 6.62 3.32
N GLU A 70 13.13 7.38 3.76
CA GLU A 70 12.98 8.65 4.50
C GLU A 70 12.23 9.73 3.73
N ASN A 71 12.20 9.64 2.41
CA ASN A 71 11.44 10.57 1.55
C ASN A 71 10.00 10.11 1.33
N THR A 72 9.61 8.95 1.90
CA THR A 72 8.25 8.43 1.77
C THR A 72 7.29 9.29 2.59
N GLN A 73 6.43 10.04 1.88
CA GLN A 73 5.32 10.79 2.49
C GLN A 73 4.04 10.49 1.73
N SER A 74 2.98 10.19 2.47
CA SER A 74 1.67 9.91 1.90
C SER A 74 0.58 10.33 2.91
N ASP A 75 -0.67 10.21 2.53
CA ASP A 75 -1.77 10.45 3.46
C ASP A 75 -1.72 9.51 4.66
N GLN A 76 -1.15 8.32 4.50
CA GLN A 76 -1.02 7.31 5.54
C GLN A 76 0.28 7.43 6.32
N VAL A 77 1.40 7.75 5.66
CA VAL A 77 2.72 7.91 6.29
C VAL A 77 2.93 9.39 6.61
N LYS A 78 2.95 9.71 7.89
CA LYS A 78 3.08 11.09 8.40
C LYS A 78 4.51 11.54 8.55
N SER A 79 5.38 10.63 9.00
CA SER A 79 6.81 10.88 9.12
C SER A 79 7.60 9.58 9.00
N VAL A 80 8.85 9.69 8.54
CA VAL A 80 9.83 8.62 8.57
C VAL A 80 11.13 9.18 9.15
N ARG A 81 11.66 8.54 10.16
CA ARG A 81 12.90 8.92 10.81
C ARG A 81 13.89 7.76 10.79
N VAL A 82 15.06 7.96 10.21
CA VAL A 82 16.14 6.97 10.26
C VAL A 82 16.68 6.88 11.68
N VAL A 83 16.60 5.70 12.27
CA VAL A 83 17.11 5.38 13.62
C VAL A 83 18.56 4.90 13.53
N SER A 84 18.83 4.01 12.57
CA SER A 84 20.19 3.51 12.33
C SER A 84 20.37 3.10 10.87
N GLN A 85 21.63 3.14 10.42
CA GLN A 85 22.01 2.64 9.10
C GLN A 85 23.39 1.99 9.20
N SER A 86 23.53 0.78 8.69
CA SER A 86 24.79 0.05 8.64
C SER A 86 24.83 -0.84 7.40
N GLY A 87 25.76 -0.57 6.49
CA GLY A 87 25.88 -1.29 5.22
C GLY A 87 24.58 -1.21 4.38
N ASN A 88 24.03 -2.37 4.10
CA ASN A 88 22.78 -2.53 3.36
C ASN A 88 21.51 -2.54 4.25
N LYS A 89 21.64 -2.31 5.55
CA LYS A 89 20.52 -2.31 6.51
C LYS A 89 20.22 -0.90 6.98
N LYS A 90 18.93 -0.59 7.07
CA LYS A 90 18.40 0.68 7.58
C LYS A 90 17.22 0.41 8.50
N THR A 91 17.27 0.96 9.71
CA THR A 91 16.14 0.91 10.65
C THR A 91 15.49 2.29 10.69
N VAL A 92 14.19 2.34 10.59
CA VAL A 92 13.42 3.57 10.62
C VAL A 92 12.24 3.47 11.59
N ASP A 93 11.94 4.58 12.27
CA ASP A 93 10.63 4.80 12.86
C ASP A 93 9.71 5.42 11.81
N MET A 94 8.54 4.83 11.65
CA MET A 94 7.52 5.31 10.73
C MET A 94 6.24 5.61 11.50
N ASP A 95 5.76 6.84 11.38
CA ASP A 95 4.48 7.28 11.93
C ASP A 95 3.39 7.08 10.89
N ILE A 96 2.42 6.25 11.20
CA ILE A 96 1.32 5.88 10.31
C ILE A 96 0.01 6.43 10.88
N ALA A 97 -0.84 6.99 10.02
CA ALA A 97 -2.18 7.40 10.39
C ALA A 97 -3.04 6.18 10.75
N GLY A 98 -3.44 6.09 12.00
CA GLY A 98 -4.36 5.08 12.50
C GLY A 98 -5.81 5.53 12.48
N PRO A 99 -6.74 4.62 12.85
CA PRO A 99 -8.16 4.93 12.98
C PRO A 99 -8.41 6.07 13.97
N GLY A 100 -9.36 6.95 13.64
CA GLY A 100 -9.74 8.06 14.53
C GLY A 100 -8.70 9.18 14.64
N GLY A 101 -7.74 9.27 13.72
CA GLY A 101 -6.70 10.31 13.72
C GLY A 101 -5.53 10.04 14.66
N GLN A 102 -5.46 8.84 15.23
CA GLN A 102 -4.31 8.42 16.02
C GLN A 102 -3.07 8.28 15.13
N VAL A 103 -1.90 8.46 15.72
CA VAL A 103 -0.62 8.15 15.09
C VAL A 103 -0.07 6.88 15.71
N ILE A 104 0.25 5.90 14.87
CA ILE A 104 0.87 4.63 15.28
C ILE A 104 2.31 4.68 14.81
N THR A 105 3.25 4.69 15.75
CA THR A 105 4.67 4.58 15.43
C THR A 105 5.04 3.10 15.32
N THR A 106 5.66 2.73 14.23
CA THR A 106 6.20 1.38 14.02
C THR A 106 7.67 1.46 13.64
N GLU A 107 8.47 0.58 14.19
CA GLU A 107 9.88 0.45 13.82
C GLU A 107 10.02 -0.62 12.75
N LEU A 108 10.61 -0.26 11.61
CA LEU A 108 10.85 -1.14 10.47
C LEU A 108 12.35 -1.26 10.21
N GLN A 109 12.80 -2.48 9.98
CA GLN A 109 14.15 -2.75 9.51
C GLN A 109 14.13 -3.18 8.06
N PHE A 110 14.80 -2.41 7.21
CA PHE A 110 15.01 -2.70 5.80
C PHE A 110 16.38 -3.33 5.58
N GLU A 111 16.43 -4.28 4.66
CA GLU A 111 17.65 -4.84 4.09
C GLU A 111 17.58 -4.69 2.56
N TYR A 112 18.59 -4.00 2.00
CA TYR A 112 18.69 -3.71 0.57
C TYR A 112 19.74 -4.63 -0.05
N LEU A 113 19.35 -5.42 -1.05
CA LEU A 113 20.19 -6.38 -1.75
C LEU A 113 20.28 -5.95 -3.24
N PRO A 114 21.14 -4.96 -3.54
CA PRO A 114 21.16 -4.32 -4.87
C PRO A 114 21.52 -5.28 -5.99
N ASP A 115 22.41 -6.25 -5.75
CA ASP A 115 22.80 -7.25 -6.75
C ASP A 115 21.65 -8.22 -7.08
N GLU A 116 20.76 -8.46 -6.12
CA GLU A 116 19.56 -9.28 -6.28
C GLU A 116 18.33 -8.46 -6.72
N LYS A 117 18.44 -7.12 -6.76
CA LYS A 117 17.31 -6.21 -6.98
C LYS A 117 16.16 -6.46 -6.01
N LYS A 118 16.51 -6.74 -4.78
CA LYS A 118 15.59 -7.18 -3.73
C LYS A 118 15.65 -6.27 -2.52
N ILE A 119 14.49 -6.00 -1.94
CA ILE A 119 14.35 -5.25 -0.71
C ILE A 119 13.50 -6.08 0.24
N VAL A 120 14.01 -6.33 1.43
CA VAL A 120 13.30 -7.03 2.49
C VAL A 120 13.04 -6.04 3.61
N TYR A 121 11.85 -6.07 4.20
CA TYR A 121 11.64 -5.35 5.46
C TYR A 121 10.88 -6.20 6.48
N ASN A 122 11.17 -5.91 7.74
CA ASN A 122 10.53 -6.53 8.89
C ASN A 122 10.07 -5.46 9.87
N THR A 123 8.94 -5.69 10.49
CA THR A 123 8.57 -4.96 11.70
C THR A 123 9.47 -5.43 12.85
N VAL A 124 10.12 -4.48 13.52
CA VAL A 124 10.99 -4.78 14.68
C VAL A 124 10.22 -4.58 15.98
N ASN A 125 9.42 -3.53 16.04
CA ASN A 125 8.66 -3.20 17.23
C ASN A 125 7.29 -2.61 16.82
N ASN A 126 6.26 -3.43 16.98
CA ASN A 126 4.88 -3.02 16.82
C ASN A 126 4.00 -3.89 17.74
N PRO A 127 3.17 -3.32 18.62
CA PRO A 127 2.38 -4.10 19.57
C PRO A 127 1.17 -4.80 18.95
N MET A 128 0.84 -4.50 17.70
CA MET A 128 -0.38 -4.99 17.06
C MET A 128 -0.12 -6.06 15.99
N LEU A 129 1.06 -6.00 15.34
CA LEU A 129 1.37 -6.89 14.22
C LEU A 129 2.88 -7.07 14.03
N GLU A 130 3.24 -8.20 13.42
CA GLU A 130 4.57 -8.47 12.90
C GLU A 130 4.45 -8.67 11.39
N THR A 131 5.23 -7.93 10.62
CA THR A 131 5.23 -8.02 9.15
C THR A 131 6.61 -8.40 8.66
N HIS A 132 6.65 -9.35 7.74
CA HIS A 132 7.78 -9.63 6.87
C HIS A 132 7.35 -9.41 5.44
N ALA A 133 8.08 -8.59 4.70
CA ALA A 133 7.75 -8.33 3.30
C ALA A 133 8.99 -8.25 2.41
N VAL A 134 8.80 -8.60 1.15
CA VAL A 134 9.83 -8.67 0.13
C VAL A 134 9.34 -7.99 -1.13
N TYR A 135 10.14 -7.05 -1.66
CA TYR A 135 10.06 -6.56 -3.02
C TYR A 135 11.13 -7.28 -3.85
N GLN A 136 10.72 -7.89 -4.94
CA GLN A 136 11.61 -8.36 -6.00
C GLN A 136 11.37 -7.49 -7.23
N LEU A 137 12.42 -6.83 -7.71
CA LEU A 137 12.36 -6.00 -8.90
C LEU A 137 12.93 -6.75 -10.09
N SER A 138 12.35 -6.52 -11.27
CA SER A 138 12.83 -7.10 -12.53
C SER A 138 12.76 -6.05 -13.64
N ASP A 139 13.81 -5.97 -14.43
CA ASP A 139 13.91 -5.06 -15.57
C ASP A 139 12.99 -5.53 -16.72
N GLU A 140 12.14 -4.62 -17.19
CA GLU A 140 11.32 -4.78 -18.40
C GLU A 140 11.65 -3.68 -19.44
N GLY A 141 12.92 -3.26 -19.50
CA GLY A 141 13.41 -2.23 -20.41
C GLY A 141 13.07 -0.82 -19.92
N ALA A 142 12.02 -0.19 -20.46
CA ALA A 142 11.60 1.15 -20.03
C ALA A 142 10.75 1.14 -18.74
N SER A 143 10.48 -0.03 -18.19
CA SER A 143 9.68 -0.20 -16.98
C SER A 143 10.28 -1.24 -16.06
N THR A 144 9.82 -1.22 -14.81
CA THR A 144 10.17 -2.18 -13.76
C THR A 144 8.95 -2.98 -13.38
N PHE A 145 9.07 -4.29 -13.40
CA PHE A 145 8.11 -5.19 -12.78
C PHE A 145 8.45 -5.36 -11.30
N ILE A 146 7.44 -5.25 -10.45
CA ILE A 146 7.55 -5.44 -9.00
C ILE A 146 6.74 -6.67 -8.63
N ASP A 147 7.40 -7.64 -8.01
CA ASP A 147 6.76 -8.76 -7.33
C ASP A 147 6.90 -8.53 -5.82
N TYR A 148 5.77 -8.42 -5.12
CA TYR A 148 5.72 -8.08 -3.71
C TYR A 148 4.99 -9.15 -2.93
N HIS A 149 5.68 -9.67 -1.92
CA HIS A 149 5.15 -10.67 -1.00
C HIS A 149 5.17 -10.14 0.43
N GLN A 150 4.06 -10.27 1.13
CA GLN A 150 3.92 -9.85 2.52
C GLN A 150 3.28 -10.95 3.36
N ASN A 151 3.87 -11.23 4.51
CA ASN A 151 3.26 -12.02 5.58
C ASN A 151 3.10 -11.12 6.80
N THR A 152 1.88 -10.99 7.30
CA THR A 152 1.58 -10.20 8.50
C THR A 152 0.89 -11.08 9.53
N HIS A 153 1.54 -11.24 10.69
CA HIS A 153 0.96 -11.89 11.85
C HIS A 153 0.29 -10.84 12.73
N MET A 154 -1.01 -10.99 12.95
CA MET A 154 -1.77 -10.10 13.82
C MET A 154 -1.59 -10.56 15.27
N LEU A 155 -0.93 -9.75 16.10
CA LEU A 155 -0.72 -10.04 17.52
C LEU A 155 -1.96 -9.77 18.38
N GLN A 156 -2.92 -9.04 17.82
CA GLN A 156 -4.19 -8.74 18.46
C GLN A 156 -5.32 -8.95 17.45
N SER A 157 -6.38 -9.61 17.88
CA SER A 157 -7.59 -9.76 17.07
C SER A 157 -8.26 -8.41 16.88
N LEU A 158 -8.50 -8.03 15.64
CA LEU A 158 -9.28 -6.84 15.30
C LEU A 158 -10.74 -7.21 15.11
N PRO A 159 -11.68 -6.53 15.77
CA PRO A 159 -13.12 -6.81 15.65
C PRO A 159 -13.69 -6.20 14.36
N VAL A 160 -13.07 -6.50 13.21
CA VAL A 160 -13.46 -6.00 11.89
C VAL A 160 -13.59 -7.16 10.90
N PRO A 161 -14.51 -7.10 9.92
CA PRO A 161 -14.63 -8.13 8.90
C PRO A 161 -13.37 -8.27 8.06
N ASP A 162 -13.05 -9.48 7.61
CA ASP A 162 -11.88 -9.77 6.75
C ASP A 162 -11.82 -8.91 5.49
N GLY A 163 -12.96 -8.61 4.88
CA GLY A 163 -13.05 -7.74 3.73
C GLY A 163 -12.50 -6.33 3.98
N VAL A 164 -12.62 -5.83 5.22
CA VAL A 164 -12.05 -4.53 5.62
C VAL A 164 -10.53 -4.64 5.72
N ILE A 165 -10.01 -5.71 6.34
CA ILE A 165 -8.56 -5.94 6.46
C ILE A 165 -7.93 -6.06 5.07
N LYS A 166 -8.56 -6.84 4.16
CA LYS A 166 -8.10 -6.95 2.76
C LYS A 166 -8.02 -5.59 2.06
N GLN A 167 -9.04 -4.74 2.24
CA GLN A 167 -9.05 -3.39 1.67
C GLN A 167 -7.94 -2.51 2.25
N VAL A 168 -7.65 -2.64 3.54
CA VAL A 168 -6.55 -1.90 4.18
C VAL A 168 -5.20 -2.34 3.62
N ILE A 169 -4.95 -3.65 3.53
CA ILE A 169 -3.69 -4.20 2.99
C ILE A 169 -3.50 -3.74 1.53
N ARG A 170 -4.53 -3.88 0.68
CA ARG A 170 -4.51 -3.37 -0.70
C ARG A 170 -4.24 -1.87 -0.74
N GLY A 171 -4.96 -1.10 0.07
CA GLY A 171 -4.85 0.36 0.12
C GLY A 171 -3.45 0.83 0.50
N ILE A 172 -2.78 0.15 1.41
CA ILE A 172 -1.38 0.43 1.79
C ILE A 172 -0.47 0.23 0.58
N PHE A 173 -0.55 -0.92 -0.11
CA PHE A 173 0.30 -1.20 -1.27
C PHE A 173 0.06 -0.22 -2.42
N VAL A 174 -1.20 0.05 -2.76
CA VAL A 174 -1.56 1.05 -3.79
C VAL A 174 -1.01 2.43 -3.44
N SER A 175 -1.11 2.86 -2.17
CA SER A 175 -0.55 4.14 -1.72
C SER A 175 0.98 4.18 -1.82
N GLN A 176 1.66 3.05 -1.61
CA GLN A 176 3.11 2.94 -1.82
C GLN A 176 3.48 3.12 -3.31
N LEU A 177 2.72 2.49 -4.23
CA LEU A 177 2.92 2.64 -5.68
C LEU A 177 2.67 4.09 -6.14
N GLU A 178 1.62 4.74 -5.65
CA GLU A 178 1.31 6.15 -5.96
C GLU A 178 2.43 7.07 -5.46
N THR A 179 2.92 6.83 -4.24
CA THR A 179 4.03 7.59 -3.66
C THR A 179 5.32 7.41 -4.48
N LEU A 180 5.62 6.17 -4.88
CA LEU A 180 6.75 5.84 -5.72
C LEU A 180 6.67 6.57 -7.07
N LYS A 181 5.52 6.55 -7.74
CA LYS A 181 5.29 7.27 -9.00
C LYS A 181 5.47 8.78 -8.84
N ARG A 182 4.95 9.36 -7.77
CA ARG A 182 5.11 10.80 -7.47
C ARG A 182 6.57 11.17 -7.28
N GLN A 183 7.34 10.36 -6.52
CA GLN A 183 8.78 10.57 -6.33
C GLN A 183 9.57 10.46 -7.64
N LEU A 184 9.10 9.63 -8.57
CA LEU A 184 9.66 9.48 -9.90
C LEU A 184 9.16 10.53 -10.92
N ASN A 185 8.33 11.48 -10.49
CA ASN A 185 7.66 12.47 -11.35
C ASN A 185 6.84 11.84 -12.48
N ILE A 186 6.29 10.64 -12.24
CA ILE A 186 5.39 9.96 -13.17
C ILE A 186 3.98 10.46 -12.90
N LYS A 187 3.32 11.08 -13.90
CA LYS A 187 1.94 11.56 -13.77
C LYS A 187 1.01 10.43 -13.36
N THR A 188 0.23 10.68 -12.33
CA THR A 188 -0.90 9.82 -11.92
C THR A 188 -2.19 10.56 -12.23
N ALA A 189 -3.30 9.85 -12.42
CA ALA A 189 -4.58 10.48 -12.76
C ALA A 189 -5.19 11.35 -11.63
N ASN A 190 -4.59 11.33 -10.45
CA ASN A 190 -4.99 12.18 -9.32
C ASN A 190 -4.06 13.39 -9.15
N ASP A 191 -3.21 13.67 -10.13
CA ASP A 191 -2.38 14.87 -10.10
C ASP A 191 -3.29 16.09 -10.33
N PRO A 192 -3.32 17.08 -9.40
CA PRO A 192 -4.22 18.23 -9.50
C PRO A 192 -4.00 19.10 -10.76
N ASP A 193 -2.88 18.92 -11.46
CA ASP A 193 -2.56 19.61 -12.70
C ASP A 193 -3.17 18.95 -13.96
N ASN A 194 -4.07 17.98 -13.81
CA ASN A 194 -4.63 17.22 -14.94
C ASN A 194 -5.97 17.78 -15.46
N ASP A 195 -6.41 18.96 -14.99
CA ASP A 195 -7.69 19.56 -15.39
C ASP A 195 -7.56 20.59 -16.55
N ASP A 196 -6.38 20.71 -17.19
CA ASP A 196 -6.18 21.61 -18.34
C ASP A 196 -5.82 20.80 -19.60
N ASP A 197 -6.84 20.22 -20.29
CA ASP A 197 -6.88 20.01 -21.76
C ASP A 197 -8.32 19.72 -22.23
#